data_3771c8d76be7adefe0287dbbc1a1d960
#
_entry.id   3771c8d76be7adefe0287dbbc1a1d960
#
_cell.length_a   1.000
_cell.length_b   1.000
_cell.length_c   1.000
_cell.angle_alpha   90.00
_cell.angle_beta   90.00
_cell.angle_gamma   90.00
#
_symmetry.space_group_name_H-M   'P 1'
#
loop_
_entity.id
_entity.type
_entity.pdbx_description
1 polymer ?
#
loop_
_entity_poly.entity_id
_entity_poly.type
_entity_poly.pdbx_seq_one_letter_code
_entity_poly.pdbx_strand_id
1 'polypeptide(L)'
;MAIAIARSSETWYFSAMTRKTDARARAIATAERLFRIQGYTATGLTQILEESGAPKGSFYFHFPRGKAQLAEEAIDHYVTNRIAVLQNISADTTGHALNFVRRLFSTFAAEMVAADFQYGCLMQNLANELPALDAELTKRVARGFADSTEVIAAHFRGCGFASARASSAAAALVAALEGARTIARLERSPAVFDALAEVGSQGWGASGG
;
A
#
# COMPACT_ATOMS: atom_id res chain seq x y z
N MET A 1 8.21 -17.62 42.68
CA MET A 1 8.50 -18.34 41.42
C MET A 1 7.72 -17.60 40.32
N ALA A 2 8.37 -16.59 39.71
CA ALA A 2 7.74 -15.66 38.77
C ALA A 2 8.07 -16.11 37.33
N ILE A 3 7.06 -16.13 36.52
CA ILE A 3 7.05 -16.60 35.13
C ILE A 3 7.74 -15.53 34.27
N ALA A 4 8.88 -15.87 33.71
CA ALA A 4 9.57 -15.10 32.66
C ALA A 4 9.32 -15.78 31.30
N ILE A 5 8.20 -15.48 30.66
CA ILE A 5 7.97 -15.86 29.26
C ILE A 5 7.15 -14.74 28.62
N ALA A 6 7.79 -13.81 27.91
CA ALA A 6 7.28 -13.03 26.80
C ALA A 6 8.25 -11.91 26.36
N ARG A 7 9.50 -12.23 26.08
CA ARG A 7 10.44 -11.26 25.46
C ARG A 7 11.24 -11.80 24.28
N SER A 8 10.86 -12.93 23.71
CA SER A 8 11.65 -13.57 22.66
C SER A 8 11.20 -13.29 21.23
N SER A 9 9.96 -12.85 20.99
CA SER A 9 9.46 -12.61 19.63
C SER A 9 9.80 -11.22 19.07
N GLU A 10 9.80 -10.19 19.91
CA GLU A 10 10.16 -8.84 19.47
C GLU A 10 11.67 -8.67 19.23
N THR A 11 12.49 -9.35 20.05
CA THR A 11 13.95 -9.31 19.89
C THR A 11 14.42 -10.04 18.63
N TRP A 12 13.71 -11.07 18.17
CA TRP A 12 13.98 -11.77 16.92
C TRP A 12 13.67 -10.91 15.69
N TYR A 13 12.58 -10.17 15.69
CA TYR A 13 12.22 -9.27 14.60
C TYR A 13 13.23 -8.12 14.46
N PHE A 14 13.68 -7.52 15.58
CA PHE A 14 14.68 -6.47 15.58
C PHE A 14 16.10 -6.99 15.28
N SER A 15 16.49 -8.18 15.76
CA SER A 15 17.81 -8.75 15.52
C SER A 15 18.01 -9.30 14.11
N ALA A 16 16.95 -9.70 13.41
CA ALA A 16 17.01 -10.05 12.00
C ALA A 16 17.19 -8.82 11.09
N MET A 17 16.70 -7.64 11.52
CA MET A 17 16.86 -6.37 10.79
C MET A 17 18.25 -5.75 10.98
N THR A 18 19.04 -6.15 11.95
CA THR A 18 20.35 -5.55 12.25
C THR A 18 21.53 -6.21 11.56
N ARG A 19 21.32 -7.30 10.81
CA ARG A 19 22.38 -7.93 10.03
C ARG A 19 22.43 -7.33 8.62
N LYS A 20 23.30 -6.31 8.41
CA LYS A 20 23.67 -5.71 7.09
C LYS A 20 22.47 -5.62 6.14
N THR A 21 21.47 -4.81 6.49
CA THR A 21 20.48 -4.42 5.51
C THR A 21 21.21 -3.77 4.35
N ASP A 22 21.15 -4.41 3.19
CA ASP A 22 21.75 -3.94 1.96
C ASP A 22 21.41 -2.46 1.77
N ALA A 23 22.40 -1.64 1.50
CA ALA A 23 22.23 -0.20 1.25
C ALA A 23 21.16 0.06 0.18
N ARG A 24 21.00 -0.87 -0.76
CA ARG A 24 19.94 -0.87 -1.76
C ARG A 24 18.55 -1.00 -1.13
N ALA A 25 18.33 -1.95 -0.24
CA ALA A 25 17.04 -2.15 0.42
C ALA A 25 16.65 -0.95 1.30
N ARG A 26 17.63 -0.36 2.02
CA ARG A 26 17.40 0.85 2.80
C ARG A 26 17.01 2.04 1.92
N ALA A 27 17.67 2.22 0.77
CA ALA A 27 17.33 3.29 -0.16
C ALA A 27 15.91 3.12 -0.72
N ILE A 28 15.50 1.89 -1.08
CA ILE A 28 14.14 1.59 -1.55
C ILE A 28 13.10 1.91 -0.47
N ALA A 29 13.30 1.39 0.74
CA ALA A 29 12.36 1.62 1.86
C ALA A 29 12.26 3.12 2.22
N THR A 30 13.38 3.85 2.20
CA THR A 30 13.40 5.29 2.44
C THR A 30 12.67 6.05 1.34
N ALA A 31 12.91 5.72 0.07
CA ALA A 31 12.22 6.32 -1.07
C ALA A 31 10.70 6.06 -1.00
N GLU A 32 10.28 4.80 -0.76
CA GLU A 32 8.88 4.45 -0.58
C GLU A 32 8.23 5.32 0.51
N ARG A 33 8.86 5.41 1.68
CA ARG A 33 8.36 6.22 2.78
C ARG A 33 8.23 7.70 2.42
N LEU A 34 9.26 8.29 1.83
CA LEU A 34 9.25 9.69 1.44
C LEU A 34 8.23 9.98 0.34
N PHE A 35 8.09 9.11 -0.66
CA PHE A 35 7.08 9.26 -1.70
C PHE A 35 5.65 9.16 -1.14
N ARG A 36 5.43 8.37 -0.09
CA ARG A 36 4.15 8.30 0.60
C ARG A 36 3.83 9.56 1.43
N ILE A 37 4.85 10.26 1.92
CA ILE A 37 4.69 11.48 2.72
C ILE A 37 4.51 12.72 1.85
N GLN A 38 5.43 12.92 0.89
CA GLN A 38 5.61 14.19 0.19
C GLN A 38 5.58 14.09 -1.34
N GLY A 39 5.39 12.89 -1.90
CA GLY A 39 5.35 12.66 -3.34
C GLY A 39 6.72 12.53 -4.00
N TYR A 40 6.72 12.36 -5.33
CA TYR A 40 7.93 12.15 -6.10
C TYR A 40 8.73 13.43 -6.29
N THR A 41 8.09 14.50 -6.74
CA THR A 41 8.78 15.76 -7.10
C THR A 41 9.47 16.40 -5.90
N ALA A 42 8.79 16.46 -4.76
CA ALA A 42 9.33 17.06 -3.55
C ALA A 42 10.42 16.22 -2.86
N THR A 43 10.58 14.95 -3.23
CA THR A 43 11.60 14.06 -2.64
C THR A 43 12.92 14.20 -3.38
N GLY A 44 13.91 14.82 -2.74
CA GLY A 44 15.27 14.96 -3.28
C GLY A 44 16.11 13.69 -3.13
N LEU A 45 16.99 13.40 -4.09
CA LEU A 45 17.93 12.28 -3.96
C LEU A 45 18.89 12.44 -2.78
N THR A 46 19.33 13.66 -2.48
CA THR A 46 20.19 13.97 -1.32
C THR A 46 19.49 13.57 -0.03
N GLN A 47 18.22 13.91 0.14
CA GLN A 47 17.40 13.50 1.29
C GLN A 47 17.31 11.98 1.42
N ILE A 48 17.08 11.28 0.31
CA ILE A 48 17.03 9.81 0.32
C ILE A 48 18.37 9.22 0.79
N LEU A 49 19.49 9.74 0.28
CA LEU A 49 20.82 9.26 0.66
C LEU A 49 21.12 9.50 2.14
N GLU A 50 20.81 10.67 2.64
CA GLU A 50 21.03 11.04 4.04
C GLU A 50 20.17 10.17 4.98
N GLU A 51 18.87 10.06 4.71
CA GLU A 51 17.96 9.31 5.58
C GLU A 51 18.12 7.78 5.49
N SER A 52 18.55 7.24 4.32
CA SER A 52 18.85 5.82 4.18
C SER A 52 20.21 5.42 4.72
N GLY A 53 21.10 6.39 4.95
CA GLY A 53 22.52 6.14 5.25
C GLY A 53 23.24 5.42 4.12
N ALA A 54 22.79 5.53 2.87
CA ALA A 54 23.43 4.92 1.71
C ALA A 54 24.55 5.84 1.17
N PRO A 55 25.81 5.38 1.14
CA PRO A 55 26.88 6.17 0.55
C PRO A 55 26.59 6.48 -0.93
N LYS A 56 26.83 7.72 -1.36
CA LYS A 56 26.54 8.17 -2.73
C LYS A 56 27.15 7.26 -3.82
N GLY A 57 28.39 6.79 -3.62
CA GLY A 57 29.03 5.88 -4.55
C GLY A 57 28.33 4.52 -4.63
N SER A 58 27.93 3.96 -3.51
CA SER A 58 27.16 2.71 -3.45
C SER A 58 25.78 2.88 -4.08
N PHE A 59 25.15 4.04 -3.91
CA PHE A 59 23.85 4.33 -4.51
C PHE A 59 23.90 4.22 -6.04
N TYR A 60 24.81 4.92 -6.71
CA TYR A 60 24.91 4.88 -8.19
C TYR A 60 25.37 3.53 -8.74
N PHE A 61 26.03 2.72 -7.93
CA PHE A 61 26.30 1.33 -8.28
C PHE A 61 25.00 0.51 -8.36
N HIS A 62 24.07 0.70 -7.41
CA HIS A 62 22.79 -0.01 -7.39
C HIS A 62 21.73 0.60 -8.31
N PHE A 63 21.75 1.93 -8.47
CA PHE A 63 20.76 2.69 -9.24
C PHE A 63 21.45 3.60 -10.26
N PRO A 64 22.06 3.04 -11.34
CA PRO A 64 22.78 3.82 -12.35
C PRO A 64 21.90 4.88 -13.04
N ARG A 65 20.57 4.68 -13.11
CA ARG A 65 19.60 5.67 -13.62
C ARG A 65 19.10 6.62 -12.53
N GLY A 66 19.72 6.61 -11.34
CA GLY A 66 19.42 7.54 -10.26
C GLY A 66 18.02 7.37 -9.67
N LYS A 67 17.37 8.51 -9.37
CA LYS A 67 16.06 8.57 -8.68
C LYS A 67 14.95 7.85 -9.47
N ALA A 68 14.96 7.90 -10.78
CA ALA A 68 13.91 7.24 -11.58
C ALA A 68 13.94 5.71 -11.39
N GLN A 69 15.12 5.10 -11.47
CA GLN A 69 15.25 3.66 -11.22
C GLN A 69 14.87 3.30 -9.76
N LEU A 70 15.31 4.10 -8.80
CA LEU A 70 14.91 3.89 -7.41
C LEU A 70 13.39 3.98 -7.23
N ALA A 71 12.73 4.90 -7.93
CA ALA A 71 11.27 5.02 -7.89
C ALA A 71 10.57 3.80 -8.50
N GLU A 72 11.09 3.26 -9.62
CA GLU A 72 10.57 2.01 -10.18
C GLU A 72 10.58 0.88 -9.15
N GLU A 73 11.71 0.71 -8.47
CA GLU A 73 11.89 -0.35 -7.48
C GLU A 73 11.06 -0.10 -6.20
N ALA A 74 10.89 1.14 -5.79
CA ALA A 74 10.02 1.50 -4.68
C ALA A 74 8.54 1.26 -5.00
N ILE A 75 8.11 1.53 -6.24
CA ILE A 75 6.76 1.20 -6.71
C ILE A 75 6.55 -0.31 -6.69
N ASP A 76 7.47 -1.09 -7.24
CA ASP A 76 7.37 -2.55 -7.28
C ASP A 76 7.31 -3.17 -5.89
N HIS A 77 8.14 -2.68 -4.97
CA HIS A 77 8.15 -3.11 -3.58
C HIS A 77 6.81 -2.80 -2.89
N TYR A 78 6.31 -1.58 -3.06
CA TYR A 78 5.02 -1.17 -2.50
C TYR A 78 3.86 -2.00 -3.06
N VAL A 79 3.81 -2.18 -4.39
CA VAL A 79 2.76 -2.97 -5.06
C VAL A 79 2.78 -4.42 -4.60
N THR A 80 3.96 -5.03 -4.51
CA THR A 80 4.11 -6.41 -4.02
C THR A 80 3.54 -6.56 -2.60
N ASN A 81 3.89 -5.65 -1.70
CA ASN A 81 3.37 -5.66 -0.33
C ASN A 81 1.85 -5.41 -0.29
N ARG A 82 1.37 -4.49 -1.12
CA ARG A 82 -0.07 -4.19 -1.25
C ARG A 82 -0.86 -5.42 -1.70
N ILE A 83 -0.38 -6.11 -2.74
CA ILE A 83 -0.99 -7.33 -3.27
C ILE A 83 -1.01 -8.42 -2.20
N ALA A 84 0.08 -8.62 -1.47
CA ALA A 84 0.13 -9.59 -0.38
C ALA A 84 -0.91 -9.31 0.71
N VAL A 85 -1.10 -8.05 1.10
CA VAL A 85 -2.15 -7.65 2.06
C VAL A 85 -3.55 -7.98 1.51
N LEU A 86 -3.83 -7.64 0.25
CA LEU A 86 -5.12 -7.93 -0.39
C LEU A 86 -5.39 -9.44 -0.49
N GLN A 87 -4.38 -10.22 -0.84
CA GLN A 87 -4.47 -11.69 -0.90
C GLN A 87 -4.75 -12.30 0.48
N ASN A 88 -4.09 -11.82 1.53
CA ASN A 88 -4.34 -12.27 2.90
C ASN A 88 -5.79 -11.96 3.33
N ILE A 89 -6.27 -10.74 3.07
CA ILE A 89 -7.67 -10.37 3.35
C ILE A 89 -8.62 -11.28 2.56
N SER A 90 -8.32 -11.57 1.28
CA SER A 90 -9.12 -12.46 0.43
C SER A 90 -9.18 -13.88 0.98
N ALA A 91 -8.06 -14.40 1.43
CA ALA A 91 -7.99 -15.75 2.03
C ALA A 91 -8.79 -15.85 3.33
N ASP A 92 -8.66 -14.85 4.21
CA ASP A 92 -9.36 -14.78 5.50
C ASP A 92 -10.89 -14.62 5.35
N THR A 93 -11.36 -14.19 4.19
CA THR A 93 -12.78 -13.87 3.92
C THR A 93 -13.37 -14.65 2.75
N THR A 94 -12.79 -15.80 2.41
CA THR A 94 -13.19 -16.63 1.27
C THR A 94 -14.70 -16.87 1.24
N GLY A 95 -15.32 -16.58 0.10
CA GLY A 95 -16.77 -16.75 -0.12
C GLY A 95 -17.65 -15.65 0.51
N HIS A 96 -17.08 -14.63 1.16
CA HIS A 96 -17.83 -13.62 1.91
C HIS A 96 -17.48 -12.19 1.45
N ALA A 97 -18.12 -11.69 0.40
CA ALA A 97 -17.86 -10.37 -0.18
C ALA A 97 -17.96 -9.22 0.84
N LEU A 98 -18.98 -9.22 1.71
CA LEU A 98 -19.16 -8.18 2.74
C LEU A 98 -18.07 -8.20 3.80
N ASN A 99 -17.65 -9.39 4.22
CA ASN A 99 -16.56 -9.53 5.19
C ASN A 99 -15.24 -9.03 4.58
N PHE A 100 -15.01 -9.29 3.29
CA PHE A 100 -13.86 -8.75 2.56
C PHE A 100 -13.86 -7.22 2.61
N VAL A 101 -14.96 -6.57 2.25
CA VAL A 101 -15.08 -5.10 2.25
C VAL A 101 -14.81 -4.53 3.64
N ARG A 102 -15.44 -5.08 4.68
CA ARG A 102 -15.21 -4.64 6.06
C ARG A 102 -13.76 -4.83 6.49
N ARG A 103 -13.18 -6.00 6.20
CA ARG A 103 -11.78 -6.30 6.54
C ARG A 103 -10.82 -5.39 5.79
N LEU A 104 -11.10 -5.09 4.52
CA LEU A 104 -10.31 -4.17 3.71
C LEU A 104 -10.25 -2.79 4.37
N PHE A 105 -11.40 -2.18 4.62
CA PHE A 105 -11.44 -0.84 5.21
C PHE A 105 -10.84 -0.82 6.62
N SER A 106 -11.14 -1.79 7.47
CA SER A 106 -10.55 -1.85 8.83
C SER A 106 -9.04 -2.03 8.82
N THR A 107 -8.48 -2.81 7.88
CA THR A 107 -7.03 -3.01 7.73
C THR A 107 -6.34 -1.69 7.37
N PHE A 108 -6.89 -0.95 6.40
CA PHE A 108 -6.29 0.32 5.98
C PHE A 108 -6.57 1.47 6.95
N ALA A 109 -7.67 1.44 7.68
CA ALA A 109 -7.89 2.35 8.81
C ALA A 109 -6.81 2.14 9.89
N ALA A 110 -6.55 0.89 10.26
CA ALA A 110 -5.51 0.56 11.24
C ALA A 110 -4.10 0.96 10.77
N GLU A 111 -3.77 0.80 9.48
CA GLU A 111 -2.52 1.29 8.88
C GLU A 111 -2.40 2.82 9.05
N MET A 112 -3.46 3.57 8.76
CA MET A 112 -3.46 5.04 8.89
C MET A 112 -3.26 5.49 10.33
N VAL A 113 -3.95 4.85 11.28
CA VAL A 113 -3.82 5.14 12.72
C VAL A 113 -2.40 4.83 13.20
N ALA A 114 -1.86 3.64 12.86
CA ALA A 114 -0.51 3.23 13.24
C ALA A 114 0.58 4.17 12.71
N ALA A 115 0.32 4.81 11.56
CA ALA A 115 1.21 5.78 10.93
C ALA A 115 0.94 7.23 11.37
N ASP A 116 0.10 7.47 12.38
CA ASP A 116 -0.35 8.79 12.80
C ASP A 116 -0.82 9.65 11.60
N PHE A 117 -1.51 9.02 10.64
CA PHE A 117 -2.05 9.63 9.41
C PHE A 117 -1.00 10.32 8.52
N GLN A 118 0.29 10.01 8.69
CA GLN A 118 1.36 10.64 7.93
C GLN A 118 1.48 10.08 6.51
N TYR A 119 1.14 8.81 6.29
CA TYR A 119 1.36 8.12 5.01
C TYR A 119 0.13 8.12 4.12
N GLY A 120 0.27 8.66 2.91
CA GLY A 120 -0.66 8.42 1.81
C GLY A 120 -0.41 7.08 1.09
N CYS A 121 -1.20 6.83 0.05
CA CYS A 121 -0.90 5.77 -0.91
C CYS A 121 0.24 6.24 -1.83
N LEU A 122 1.30 5.43 -1.95
CA LEU A 122 2.41 5.75 -2.85
C LEU A 122 1.91 5.90 -4.29
N MET A 123 1.12 4.95 -4.77
CA MET A 123 0.61 4.96 -6.14
C MET A 123 -0.25 6.19 -6.43
N GLN A 124 -1.13 6.60 -5.50
CA GLN A 124 -1.98 7.78 -5.66
C GLN A 124 -1.15 9.06 -5.69
N ASN A 125 -0.19 9.21 -4.76
CA ASN A 125 0.68 10.39 -4.75
C ASN A 125 1.43 10.53 -6.08
N LEU A 126 2.01 9.42 -6.57
CA LEU A 126 2.73 9.40 -7.82
C LEU A 126 1.82 9.60 -9.04
N ALA A 127 0.61 9.03 -9.04
CA ALA A 127 -0.35 9.21 -10.12
C ALA A 127 -0.76 10.68 -10.35
N ASN A 128 -0.72 11.50 -9.31
CA ASN A 128 -1.00 12.93 -9.43
C ASN A 128 0.15 13.73 -10.07
N GLU A 129 1.38 13.22 -10.06
CA GLU A 129 2.56 13.94 -10.52
C GLU A 129 3.15 13.38 -11.83
N LEU A 130 3.27 12.06 -11.92
CA LEU A 130 4.03 11.38 -12.97
C LEU A 130 3.49 11.50 -14.40
N PRO A 131 2.17 11.61 -14.66
CA PRO A 131 1.68 11.67 -16.04
C PRO A 131 2.29 12.79 -16.88
N ALA A 132 2.68 13.91 -16.24
CA ALA A 132 3.34 15.03 -16.90
C ALA A 132 4.89 14.94 -16.88
N LEU A 133 5.47 13.99 -16.14
CA LEU A 133 6.91 13.97 -15.84
C LEU A 133 7.61 12.73 -16.40
N ASP A 134 7.02 11.55 -16.28
CA ASP A 134 7.66 10.27 -16.61
C ASP A 134 6.62 9.23 -17.05
N ALA A 135 6.61 8.92 -18.34
CA ALA A 135 5.67 7.98 -18.94
C ALA A 135 5.90 6.52 -18.49
N GLU A 136 7.14 6.12 -18.21
CA GLU A 136 7.45 4.74 -17.78
C GLU A 136 7.04 4.51 -16.33
N LEU A 137 7.32 5.44 -15.44
CA LEU A 137 6.83 5.40 -14.07
C LEU A 137 5.30 5.46 -14.03
N THR A 138 4.66 6.27 -14.88
CA THR A 138 3.19 6.35 -15.01
C THR A 138 2.60 4.99 -15.38
N LYS A 139 3.16 4.29 -16.38
CA LYS A 139 2.70 2.95 -16.77
C LYS A 139 2.86 1.94 -15.62
N ARG A 140 3.94 2.04 -14.86
CA ARG A 140 4.20 1.16 -13.71
C ARG A 140 3.16 1.36 -12.60
N VAL A 141 2.85 2.61 -12.26
CA VAL A 141 1.79 2.94 -11.29
C VAL A 141 0.43 2.45 -11.78
N ALA A 142 0.09 2.68 -13.06
CA ALA A 142 -1.16 2.20 -13.66
C ALA A 142 -1.29 0.67 -13.58
N ARG A 143 -0.19 -0.06 -13.85
CA ARG A 143 -0.16 -1.51 -13.69
C ARG A 143 -0.38 -1.92 -12.23
N GLY A 144 0.28 -1.28 -11.27
CA GLY A 144 0.10 -1.57 -9.84
C GLY A 144 -1.36 -1.39 -9.38
N PHE A 145 -2.07 -0.37 -9.88
CA PHE A 145 -3.50 -0.22 -9.65
C PHE A 145 -4.31 -1.33 -10.31
N ALA A 146 -4.01 -1.68 -11.56
CA ALA A 146 -4.70 -2.75 -12.28
C ALA A 146 -4.53 -4.10 -11.57
N ASP A 147 -3.32 -4.45 -11.16
CA ASP A 147 -3.01 -5.70 -10.45
C ASP A 147 -3.74 -5.76 -9.09
N SER A 148 -3.76 -4.65 -8.34
CA SER A 148 -4.50 -4.54 -7.08
C SER A 148 -6.00 -4.70 -7.28
N THR A 149 -6.55 -4.06 -8.32
CA THR A 149 -7.97 -4.16 -8.69
C THR A 149 -8.34 -5.59 -9.09
N GLU A 150 -7.47 -6.28 -9.83
CA GLU A 150 -7.71 -7.64 -10.26
C GLU A 150 -7.75 -8.63 -9.08
N VAL A 151 -6.91 -8.47 -8.06
CA VAL A 151 -6.99 -9.30 -6.83
C VAL A 151 -8.37 -9.17 -6.18
N ILE A 152 -8.89 -7.94 -6.08
CA ILE A 152 -10.22 -7.68 -5.50
C ILE A 152 -11.33 -8.26 -6.40
N ALA A 153 -11.22 -8.08 -7.72
CA ALA A 153 -12.19 -8.63 -8.67
C ALA A 153 -12.22 -10.16 -8.64
N ALA A 154 -11.05 -10.80 -8.52
CA ALA A 154 -10.94 -12.26 -8.38
C ALA A 154 -11.65 -12.74 -7.10
N HIS A 155 -11.49 -12.04 -5.98
CA HIS A 155 -12.24 -12.36 -4.75
C HIS A 155 -13.75 -12.29 -4.97
N PHE A 156 -14.27 -11.24 -5.59
CA PHE A 156 -15.71 -11.10 -5.85
C PHE A 156 -16.24 -12.17 -6.81
N ARG A 157 -15.48 -12.56 -7.84
CA ARG A 157 -15.83 -13.71 -8.69
C ARG A 157 -15.91 -14.99 -7.87
N GLY A 158 -14.98 -15.22 -6.95
CA GLY A 158 -15.02 -16.32 -5.98
C GLY A 158 -16.23 -16.29 -5.04
N CYS A 159 -16.85 -15.12 -4.84
CA CYS A 159 -18.10 -14.95 -4.12
C CYS A 159 -19.36 -15.06 -5.00
N GLY A 160 -19.23 -15.45 -6.29
CA GLY A 160 -20.36 -15.65 -7.20
C GLY A 160 -20.76 -14.41 -8.01
N PHE A 161 -20.01 -13.33 -7.98
CA PHE A 161 -20.30 -12.15 -8.81
C PHE A 161 -19.99 -12.45 -10.28
N ALA A 162 -20.87 -12.02 -11.21
CA ALA A 162 -20.58 -12.03 -12.64
C ALA A 162 -19.33 -11.18 -12.94
N SER A 163 -18.49 -11.58 -13.90
CA SER A 163 -17.18 -10.96 -14.15
C SER A 163 -17.24 -9.44 -14.33
N ALA A 164 -18.18 -8.94 -15.13
CA ALA A 164 -18.33 -7.49 -15.34
C ALA A 164 -18.66 -6.74 -14.04
N ARG A 165 -19.55 -7.31 -13.21
CA ARG A 165 -19.92 -6.74 -11.92
C ARG A 165 -18.74 -6.79 -10.94
N ALA A 166 -18.01 -7.88 -10.89
CA ALA A 166 -16.82 -8.02 -10.04
C ALA A 166 -15.76 -6.97 -10.38
N SER A 167 -15.49 -6.73 -11.66
CA SER A 167 -14.54 -5.71 -12.12
C SER A 167 -14.99 -4.29 -11.76
N SER A 168 -16.27 -3.96 -11.98
CA SER A 168 -16.82 -2.64 -11.63
C SER A 168 -16.80 -2.41 -10.12
N ALA A 169 -17.17 -3.42 -9.33
CA ALA A 169 -17.16 -3.33 -7.87
C ALA A 169 -15.73 -3.16 -7.33
N ALA A 170 -14.77 -3.89 -7.88
CA ALA A 170 -13.36 -3.76 -7.51
C ALA A 170 -12.80 -2.37 -7.82
N ALA A 171 -13.09 -1.82 -9.01
CA ALA A 171 -12.67 -0.48 -9.38
C ALA A 171 -13.26 0.59 -8.46
N ALA A 172 -14.57 0.48 -8.16
CA ALA A 172 -15.25 1.39 -7.22
C ALA A 172 -14.64 1.31 -5.82
N LEU A 173 -14.29 0.09 -5.36
CA LEU A 173 -13.70 -0.12 -4.04
C LEU A 173 -12.29 0.48 -3.94
N VAL A 174 -11.46 0.32 -4.99
CA VAL A 174 -10.14 0.97 -5.06
C VAL A 174 -10.28 2.48 -5.02
N ALA A 175 -11.19 3.06 -5.80
CA ALA A 175 -11.43 4.51 -5.81
C ALA A 175 -11.90 5.03 -4.44
N ALA A 176 -12.82 4.30 -3.77
CA ALA A 176 -13.30 4.63 -2.44
C ALA A 176 -12.18 4.56 -1.40
N LEU A 177 -11.31 3.54 -1.47
CA LEU A 177 -10.18 3.36 -0.58
C LEU A 177 -9.16 4.51 -0.69
N GLU A 178 -8.83 4.93 -1.91
CA GLU A 178 -7.89 6.04 -2.12
C GLU A 178 -8.51 7.39 -1.68
N GLY A 179 -9.80 7.60 -1.91
CA GLY A 179 -10.53 8.74 -1.36
C GLY A 179 -10.55 8.74 0.18
N ALA A 180 -10.83 7.59 0.78
CA ALA A 180 -10.82 7.44 2.24
C ALA A 180 -9.46 7.76 2.85
N ARG A 181 -8.36 7.30 2.25
CA ARG A 181 -7.00 7.62 2.72
C ARG A 181 -6.73 9.13 2.70
N THR A 182 -7.18 9.81 1.65
CA THR A 182 -7.02 11.26 1.52
C THR A 182 -7.80 12.01 2.61
N ILE A 183 -9.07 11.65 2.81
CA ILE A 183 -9.94 12.27 3.83
C ILE A 183 -9.41 11.97 5.24
N ALA A 184 -9.11 10.72 5.54
CA ALA A 184 -8.59 10.32 6.85
C ALA A 184 -7.29 11.05 7.22
N ARG A 185 -6.42 11.29 6.22
CA ARG A 185 -5.18 12.05 6.41
C ARG A 185 -5.44 13.52 6.74
N LEU A 186 -6.40 14.15 6.06
CA LEU A 186 -6.77 15.55 6.29
C LEU A 186 -7.45 15.74 7.66
N GLU A 187 -8.37 14.82 8.00
CA GLU A 187 -9.15 14.89 9.24
C GLU A 187 -8.42 14.29 10.45
N ARG A 188 -7.30 13.58 10.21
CA ARG A 188 -6.58 12.79 11.22
C ARG A 188 -7.52 11.83 11.97
N SER A 189 -8.43 11.20 11.25
CA SER A 189 -9.48 10.34 11.76
C SER A 189 -9.73 9.15 10.82
N PRO A 190 -9.93 7.92 11.34
CA PRO A 190 -10.31 6.77 10.54
C PRO A 190 -11.80 6.71 10.21
N ALA A 191 -12.63 7.63 10.70
CA ALA A 191 -14.10 7.55 10.64
C ALA A 191 -14.68 7.35 9.23
N VAL A 192 -14.04 7.89 8.19
CA VAL A 192 -14.45 7.70 6.79
C VAL A 192 -14.37 6.23 6.36
N PHE A 193 -13.43 5.45 6.89
CA PHE A 193 -13.33 4.01 6.59
C PHE A 193 -14.50 3.24 7.20
N ASP A 194 -14.91 3.58 8.42
CA ASP A 194 -16.07 2.96 9.09
C ASP A 194 -17.36 3.27 8.32
N ALA A 195 -17.55 4.52 7.91
CA ALA A 195 -18.69 4.93 7.09
C ALA A 195 -18.77 4.17 5.75
N LEU A 196 -17.62 4.00 5.07
CA LEU A 196 -17.57 3.24 3.81
C LEU A 196 -17.79 1.74 4.01
N ALA A 197 -17.32 1.17 5.11
CA ALA A 197 -17.59 -0.22 5.47
C ALA A 197 -19.10 -0.46 5.72
N GLU A 198 -19.79 0.49 6.35
CA GLU A 198 -21.23 0.43 6.60
C GLU A 198 -22.03 0.56 5.29
N VAL A 199 -21.77 1.58 4.48
CA VAL A 199 -22.45 1.79 3.19
C VAL A 199 -22.20 0.61 2.24
N GLY A 200 -20.96 0.13 2.17
CA GLY A 200 -20.61 -1.05 1.38
C GLY A 200 -21.39 -2.29 1.83
N SER A 201 -21.68 -2.42 3.12
CA SER A 201 -22.45 -3.56 3.63
C SER A 201 -23.92 -3.52 3.20
N GLN A 202 -24.50 -2.35 2.97
CA GLN A 202 -25.88 -2.19 2.55
C GLN A 202 -26.08 -2.36 1.04
N GLY A 203 -25.13 -1.85 0.24
CA GLY A 203 -25.25 -1.85 -1.22
C GLY A 203 -24.79 -3.13 -1.93
N TRP A 204 -23.93 -3.93 -1.31
CA TRP A 204 -23.29 -5.08 -1.95
C TRP A 204 -23.87 -6.42 -1.50
N GLY A 205 -24.71 -6.43 -0.45
CA GLY A 205 -25.43 -7.59 0.04
C GLY A 205 -26.77 -7.87 -0.63
N ALA A 206 -27.32 -6.92 -1.38
CA ALA A 206 -28.69 -6.95 -1.90
C ALA A 206 -28.83 -7.55 -3.31
N SER A 207 -28.01 -8.53 -3.72
CA SER A 207 -28.14 -9.13 -5.06
C SER A 207 -27.72 -10.59 -5.08
N GLY A 208 -28.36 -11.37 -4.25
CA GLY A 208 -28.53 -12.81 -4.41
C GLY A 208 -29.97 -13.06 -4.82
N GLY A 209 -30.30 -12.83 -6.09
CA GLY A 209 -31.54 -13.18 -6.74
C GLY A 209 -31.25 -13.45 -8.19
#